data_7f65a811863d11fa1c7a32c65ecb7e38
#
_entry.id   7f65a811863d11fa1c7a32c65ecb7e38
#
_cell.length_a   1.000
_cell.length_b   1.000
_cell.length_c   1.000
_cell.angle_alpha   90.00
_cell.angle_beta   90.00
_cell.angle_gamma   90.00
#
_symmetry.space_group_name_H-M   'P 1'
#
loop_
_entity.id
_entity.type
_entity.pdbx_description
1 polymer ?
#
loop_
_entity_poly.entity_id
_entity_poly.type
_entity_poly.pdbx_seq_one_letter_code
_entity_poly.pdbx_strand_id
1 'polypeptide(L)'
;MQQQDQRRESEATGGPPGRGPRLKRRPVLVAWRASSSLTVTCGLFLLWAAGLLVVAWHARTRAAWRRAIFRAWGRTLCRLCGVRLVVVGRAPDEGAFLVCNHLSFVDIWVLAATTGGRFVSMAEVASWPLIGFMARSLGTIFIRRERRRDIPAVNRQIAAALASGDTVLVFPEGGNSQGEGVRPFKPSLLEPVAANGHSVAWATLRYDTHDPDVPASWAVCWVRSAFAAQLARLLSLPFVEARIVFGDGREHDGDRKQLAARLERHVAAAFTPMAAPPGGWREAPIEHGLARATGDG
;
A
#
# COMPACT_ATOMS: atom_id res chain seq x y z
N MET A 1 38.68 26.00 -2.45
CA MET A 1 38.93 25.48 -3.82
C MET A 1 38.24 24.13 -4.06
N GLN A 2 38.33 23.16 -3.15
CA GLN A 2 37.67 21.84 -3.30
C GLN A 2 36.14 21.85 -3.32
N GLN A 3 35.43 22.75 -2.66
CA GLN A 3 33.96 22.83 -2.68
C GLN A 3 33.39 23.43 -3.98
N GLN A 4 34.17 24.23 -4.71
CA GLN A 4 33.74 24.75 -6.01
C GLN A 4 33.91 23.74 -7.14
N ASP A 5 34.89 22.83 -7.05
CA ASP A 5 35.05 21.75 -8.04
C ASP A 5 33.96 20.68 -7.90
N GLN A 6 33.56 20.34 -6.68
CA GLN A 6 32.44 19.38 -6.48
C GLN A 6 31.09 19.94 -6.98
N ARG A 7 30.88 21.24 -6.94
CA ARG A 7 29.67 21.84 -7.55
C ARG A 7 29.73 21.84 -9.08
N ARG A 8 30.89 22.02 -9.68
CA ARG A 8 31.07 21.97 -11.13
C ARG A 8 30.94 20.55 -11.70
N GLU A 9 31.39 19.53 -10.98
CA GLU A 9 31.18 18.12 -11.37
C GLU A 9 29.72 17.70 -11.24
N SER A 10 28.97 18.23 -10.26
CA SER A 10 27.52 17.99 -10.12
C SER A 10 26.69 18.66 -11.22
N GLU A 11 27.16 19.80 -11.77
CA GLU A 11 26.47 20.52 -12.88
C GLU A 11 26.83 19.97 -14.26
N ALA A 12 27.97 19.31 -14.40
CA ALA A 12 28.45 18.78 -15.70
C ALA A 12 27.79 17.47 -16.16
N THR A 13 27.04 16.79 -15.30
CA THR A 13 26.30 15.55 -15.65
C THR A 13 24.84 15.79 -16.05
N GLY A 14 24.40 17.04 -16.14
CA GLY A 14 23.09 17.45 -16.62
C GLY A 14 23.00 17.45 -18.13
N GLY A 15 22.90 16.28 -18.76
CA GLY A 15 22.36 16.19 -20.13
C GLY A 15 20.97 16.84 -20.20
N PRO A 16 20.50 17.29 -21.39
CA PRO A 16 19.20 17.92 -21.51
C PRO A 16 18.16 17.03 -20.86
N PRO A 17 17.16 17.60 -20.13
CA PRO A 17 16.18 16.79 -19.41
C PRO A 17 15.53 15.83 -20.41
N GLY A 18 15.81 14.54 -20.22
CA GLY A 18 15.30 13.48 -21.08
C GLY A 18 13.79 13.62 -21.15
N ARG A 19 13.21 13.43 -22.32
CA ARG A 19 11.75 13.44 -22.47
C ARG A 19 11.19 12.42 -21.50
N GLY A 20 10.35 12.87 -20.56
CA GLY A 20 9.74 11.99 -19.57
C GLY A 20 8.95 10.85 -20.23
N PRO A 21 8.57 9.83 -19.43
CA PRO A 21 7.86 8.65 -19.94
C PRO A 21 6.66 9.03 -20.82
N ARG A 22 6.50 8.36 -21.98
CA ARG A 22 5.44 8.66 -22.94
C ARG A 22 4.32 7.63 -22.84
N LEU A 23 3.37 7.87 -21.99
CA LEU A 23 2.16 7.05 -21.93
C LEU A 23 1.12 7.53 -22.94
N LYS A 24 0.61 6.63 -23.78
CA LYS A 24 -0.49 6.93 -24.71
C LYS A 24 -1.75 7.27 -23.90
N ARG A 25 -2.32 8.44 -24.15
CA ARG A 25 -3.61 8.82 -23.53
C ARG A 25 -4.73 7.94 -24.09
N ARG A 26 -5.49 7.30 -23.21
CA ARG A 26 -6.62 6.42 -23.54
C ARG A 26 -7.87 6.86 -22.77
N PRO A 27 -8.45 8.03 -23.09
CA PRO A 27 -9.49 8.65 -22.26
C PRO A 27 -10.74 7.75 -22.12
N VAL A 28 -11.16 7.07 -23.17
CA VAL A 28 -12.30 6.14 -23.15
C VAL A 28 -12.03 4.96 -22.21
N LEU A 29 -10.82 4.37 -22.28
CA LEU A 29 -10.43 3.27 -21.40
C LEU A 29 -10.38 3.72 -19.94
N VAL A 30 -9.82 4.91 -19.68
CA VAL A 30 -9.75 5.50 -18.35
C VAL A 30 -11.15 5.72 -17.77
N ALA A 31 -12.03 6.35 -18.55
CA ALA A 31 -13.41 6.60 -18.13
C ALA A 31 -14.17 5.30 -17.85
N TRP A 32 -14.04 4.30 -18.74
CA TRP A 32 -14.67 3.00 -18.55
C TRP A 32 -14.15 2.28 -17.32
N ARG A 33 -12.83 2.22 -17.13
CA ARG A 33 -12.22 1.57 -15.94
C ARG A 33 -12.60 2.29 -14.65
N ALA A 34 -12.58 3.64 -14.66
CA ALA A 34 -12.95 4.42 -13.49
C ALA A 34 -14.41 4.24 -13.11
N SER A 35 -15.34 4.35 -14.07
CA SER A 35 -16.77 4.17 -13.81
C SER A 35 -17.12 2.74 -13.39
N SER A 36 -16.57 1.74 -14.06
CA SER A 36 -16.77 0.33 -13.69
C SER A 36 -16.23 0.02 -12.29
N SER A 37 -15.03 0.54 -11.97
CA SER A 37 -14.43 0.37 -10.63
C SER A 37 -15.27 1.03 -9.54
N LEU A 38 -15.81 2.21 -9.80
CA LEU A 38 -16.71 2.90 -8.86
C LEU A 38 -18.01 2.11 -8.67
N THR A 39 -18.65 1.67 -9.75
CA THR A 39 -19.89 0.86 -9.70
C THR A 39 -19.69 -0.42 -8.90
N VAL A 40 -18.61 -1.17 -9.18
CA VAL A 40 -18.30 -2.40 -8.45
C VAL A 40 -18.00 -2.12 -6.97
N THR A 41 -17.27 -1.05 -6.70
CA THR A 41 -16.97 -0.64 -5.33
C THR A 41 -18.24 -0.33 -4.55
N CYS A 42 -19.16 0.46 -5.12
CA CYS A 42 -20.44 0.78 -4.49
C CYS A 42 -21.32 -0.48 -4.34
N GLY A 43 -21.40 -1.32 -5.37
CA GLY A 43 -22.20 -2.55 -5.34
C GLY A 43 -21.72 -3.54 -4.27
N LEU A 44 -20.42 -3.81 -4.21
CA LEU A 44 -19.85 -4.70 -3.19
C LEU A 44 -19.94 -4.11 -1.78
N PHE A 45 -19.86 -2.78 -1.65
CA PHE A 45 -20.07 -2.12 -0.37
C PHE A 45 -21.51 -2.28 0.12
N LEU A 46 -22.50 -2.11 -0.77
CA LEU A 46 -23.92 -2.33 -0.44
C LEU A 46 -24.17 -3.81 -0.08
N LEU A 47 -23.57 -4.73 -0.84
CA LEU A 47 -23.66 -6.16 -0.55
C LEU A 47 -23.05 -6.50 0.82
N TRP A 48 -21.89 -5.91 1.14
CA TRP A 48 -21.28 -6.05 2.46
C TRP A 48 -22.20 -5.54 3.57
N ALA A 49 -22.76 -4.33 3.40
CA ALA A 49 -23.67 -3.74 4.36
C ALA A 49 -24.94 -4.56 4.56
N ALA A 50 -25.55 -5.04 3.47
CA ALA A 50 -26.73 -5.92 3.52
C ALA A 50 -26.40 -7.24 4.23
N GLY A 51 -25.25 -7.84 3.94
CA GLY A 51 -24.81 -9.07 4.59
C GLY A 51 -24.63 -8.93 6.10
N LEU A 52 -24.32 -7.74 6.61
CA LEU A 52 -24.21 -7.51 8.06
C LEU A 52 -25.53 -7.79 8.80
N LEU A 53 -26.69 -7.60 8.15
CA LEU A 53 -27.99 -7.91 8.74
C LEU A 53 -28.13 -9.41 9.07
N VAL A 54 -27.43 -10.26 8.30
CA VAL A 54 -27.47 -11.72 8.47
C VAL A 54 -26.34 -12.22 9.38
N VAL A 55 -25.12 -11.68 9.23
CA VAL A 55 -23.92 -12.20 9.89
C VAL A 55 -23.52 -11.44 11.16
N ALA A 56 -24.31 -10.44 11.60
CA ALA A 56 -23.95 -9.54 12.71
C ALA A 56 -23.69 -10.26 14.04
N TRP A 57 -24.37 -11.38 14.28
CA TRP A 57 -24.41 -12.07 15.57
C TRP A 57 -23.11 -12.78 15.96
N HIS A 58 -22.29 -13.22 14.99
CA HIS A 58 -21.07 -13.97 15.24
C HIS A 58 -19.84 -13.25 14.70
N ALA A 59 -18.89 -12.94 15.56
CA ALA A 59 -17.66 -12.18 15.18
C ALA A 59 -16.87 -12.87 14.06
N ARG A 60 -16.70 -14.21 14.13
CA ARG A 60 -15.97 -14.99 13.10
C ARG A 60 -16.70 -14.98 11.75
N THR A 61 -18.01 -15.14 11.73
CA THR A 61 -18.82 -15.12 10.48
C THR A 61 -18.77 -13.74 9.86
N ARG A 62 -18.88 -12.69 10.65
CA ARG A 62 -18.74 -11.29 10.20
C ARG A 62 -17.35 -11.03 9.63
N ALA A 63 -16.28 -11.52 10.27
CA ALA A 63 -14.92 -11.41 9.77
C ALA A 63 -14.76 -12.18 8.44
N ALA A 64 -15.27 -13.39 8.34
CA ALA A 64 -15.23 -14.19 7.12
C ALA A 64 -15.98 -13.51 5.96
N TRP A 65 -17.18 -12.97 6.22
CA TRP A 65 -17.96 -12.19 5.24
C TRP A 65 -17.19 -10.96 4.74
N ARG A 66 -16.65 -10.18 5.65
CA ARG A 66 -15.82 -9.02 5.31
C ARG A 66 -14.62 -9.42 4.44
N ARG A 67 -13.89 -10.48 4.82
CA ARG A 67 -12.76 -10.99 4.04
C ARG A 67 -13.18 -11.42 2.64
N ALA A 68 -14.30 -12.12 2.50
CA ALA A 68 -14.81 -12.57 1.21
C ALA A 68 -15.13 -11.38 0.29
N ILE A 69 -15.88 -10.40 0.79
CA ILE A 69 -16.21 -9.18 0.04
C ILE A 69 -14.94 -8.42 -0.33
N PHE A 70 -13.99 -8.29 0.60
CA PHE A 70 -12.77 -7.51 0.35
C PHE A 70 -11.85 -8.21 -0.65
N ARG A 71 -11.75 -9.54 -0.61
CA ARG A 71 -11.08 -10.33 -1.66
C ARG A 71 -11.75 -10.17 -3.02
N ALA A 72 -13.07 -10.24 -3.08
CA ALA A 72 -13.84 -10.05 -4.31
C ALA A 72 -13.59 -8.64 -4.89
N TRP A 73 -13.63 -7.60 -4.03
CA TRP A 73 -13.34 -6.23 -4.41
C TRP A 73 -11.92 -6.08 -4.98
N GLY A 74 -10.90 -6.53 -4.26
CA GLY A 74 -9.52 -6.43 -4.72
C GLY A 74 -9.29 -7.16 -6.04
N ARG A 75 -9.80 -8.40 -6.19
CA ARG A 75 -9.69 -9.18 -7.43
C ARG A 75 -10.37 -8.50 -8.60
N THR A 76 -11.55 -7.94 -8.37
CA THR A 76 -12.32 -7.28 -9.43
C THR A 76 -11.65 -5.98 -9.85
N LEU A 77 -11.17 -5.16 -8.91
CA LEU A 77 -10.42 -3.95 -9.23
C LEU A 77 -9.12 -4.28 -9.99
N CYS A 78 -8.37 -5.27 -9.56
CA CYS A 78 -7.18 -5.69 -10.29
C CYS A 78 -7.53 -6.05 -11.75
N ARG A 79 -8.58 -6.85 -11.99
CA ARG A 79 -9.01 -7.24 -13.34
C ARG A 79 -9.48 -6.04 -14.16
N LEU A 80 -10.34 -5.19 -13.63
CA LEU A 80 -10.88 -4.02 -14.31
C LEU A 80 -9.79 -3.02 -14.68
N CYS A 81 -8.84 -2.79 -13.77
CA CYS A 81 -7.76 -1.83 -13.98
C CYS A 81 -6.55 -2.40 -14.74
N GLY A 82 -6.63 -3.67 -15.17
CA GLY A 82 -5.55 -4.30 -15.93
C GLY A 82 -4.36 -4.72 -15.08
N VAL A 83 -4.54 -4.91 -13.76
CA VAL A 83 -3.50 -5.43 -12.87
C VAL A 83 -3.52 -6.96 -12.90
N ARG A 84 -2.46 -7.55 -13.44
CA ARG A 84 -2.26 -9.00 -13.51
C ARG A 84 -1.51 -9.46 -12.27
N LEU A 85 -2.14 -10.31 -11.46
CA LEU A 85 -1.56 -10.82 -10.24
C LEU A 85 -0.69 -12.04 -10.52
N VAL A 86 0.58 -11.97 -10.08
CA VAL A 86 1.49 -13.11 -9.99
C VAL A 86 1.76 -13.36 -8.51
N VAL A 87 1.26 -14.46 -7.99
CA VAL A 87 1.39 -14.84 -6.59
C VAL A 87 2.41 -15.96 -6.46
N VAL A 88 3.46 -15.73 -5.69
CA VAL A 88 4.51 -16.71 -5.38
C VAL A 88 4.44 -17.01 -3.88
N GLY A 89 4.53 -18.28 -3.53
CA GLY A 89 4.32 -18.75 -2.17
C GLY A 89 2.84 -18.77 -1.77
N ARG A 90 2.58 -18.95 -0.50
CA ARG A 90 1.22 -19.04 0.06
C ARG A 90 0.93 -17.86 0.97
N ALA A 91 -0.20 -17.20 0.74
CA ALA A 91 -0.69 -16.20 1.67
C ALA A 91 -0.78 -16.80 3.09
N PRO A 92 -0.44 -16.06 4.14
CA PRO A 92 -0.50 -16.59 5.50
C PRO A 92 -1.91 -17.00 5.87
N ASP A 93 -2.01 -17.99 6.75
CA ASP A 93 -3.27 -18.48 7.28
C ASP A 93 -4.05 -17.37 8.01
N GLU A 94 -5.33 -17.62 8.28
CA GLU A 94 -6.17 -16.68 9.02
C GLU A 94 -5.58 -16.33 10.39
N GLY A 95 -5.81 -15.11 10.83
CA GLY A 95 -5.29 -14.60 12.11
C GLY A 95 -3.81 -14.25 12.10
N ALA A 96 -3.21 -13.97 10.93
CA ALA A 96 -1.82 -13.59 10.81
C ALA A 96 -1.61 -12.07 10.84
N PHE A 97 -0.50 -11.62 11.42
CA PHE A 97 0.02 -10.29 11.20
C PHE A 97 1.02 -10.34 10.03
N LEU A 98 0.81 -9.52 9.02
CA LEU A 98 1.59 -9.52 7.78
C LEU A 98 2.20 -8.15 7.53
N VAL A 99 3.51 -8.12 7.25
CA VAL A 99 4.21 -6.92 6.78
C VAL A 99 4.53 -7.03 5.30
N CYS A 100 4.50 -5.90 4.61
CA CYS A 100 4.87 -5.80 3.19
C CYS A 100 5.52 -4.44 2.93
N ASN A 101 6.39 -4.34 1.93
CA ASN A 101 6.85 -3.05 1.40
C ASN A 101 5.68 -2.27 0.77
N HIS A 102 5.83 -0.94 0.60
CA HIS A 102 4.75 -0.07 0.15
C HIS A 102 5.17 0.81 -1.03
N LEU A 103 4.51 0.63 -2.16
CA LEU A 103 4.82 1.28 -3.43
C LEU A 103 3.70 2.19 -3.91
N SER A 104 2.44 1.79 -3.69
CA SER A 104 1.29 2.43 -4.31
C SER A 104 -0.01 2.16 -3.55
N PHE A 105 -1.06 2.94 -3.83
CA PHE A 105 -2.42 2.59 -3.45
C PHE A 105 -2.90 1.27 -4.07
N VAL A 106 -2.28 0.82 -5.16
CA VAL A 106 -2.56 -0.48 -5.81
C VAL A 106 -2.22 -1.66 -4.90
N ASP A 107 -1.26 -1.47 -3.98
CA ASP A 107 -0.89 -2.50 -2.99
C ASP A 107 -2.10 -2.93 -2.16
N ILE A 108 -3.02 -2.00 -1.89
CA ILE A 108 -4.27 -2.28 -1.17
C ILE A 108 -5.12 -3.28 -1.98
N TRP A 109 -5.23 -3.11 -3.30
CA TRP A 109 -6.02 -4.01 -4.16
C TRP A 109 -5.40 -5.39 -4.22
N VAL A 110 -4.07 -5.46 -4.38
CA VAL A 110 -3.31 -6.71 -4.47
C VAL A 110 -3.40 -7.51 -3.17
N LEU A 111 -3.16 -6.85 -2.03
CA LEU A 111 -3.22 -7.49 -0.72
C LEU A 111 -4.66 -7.82 -0.32
N ALA A 112 -5.64 -6.99 -0.68
CA ALA A 112 -7.05 -7.35 -0.52
C ALA A 112 -7.41 -8.59 -1.34
N ALA A 113 -7.00 -8.65 -2.62
CA ALA A 113 -7.28 -9.76 -3.53
C ALA A 113 -6.72 -11.11 -3.02
N THR A 114 -5.56 -11.07 -2.38
CA THR A 114 -4.84 -12.27 -1.91
C THR A 114 -5.21 -12.68 -0.49
N THR A 115 -5.30 -11.74 0.44
CA THR A 115 -5.52 -12.03 1.87
C THR A 115 -6.91 -11.67 2.37
N GLY A 116 -7.54 -10.61 1.82
CA GLY A 116 -8.77 -10.01 2.37
C GLY A 116 -8.57 -9.39 3.75
N GLY A 117 -7.32 -9.13 4.15
CA GLY A 117 -6.96 -8.67 5.48
C GLY A 117 -7.40 -7.23 5.80
N ARG A 118 -7.24 -6.83 7.07
CA ARG A 118 -7.44 -5.45 7.54
C ARG A 118 -6.15 -4.69 7.46
N PHE A 119 -6.20 -3.47 6.99
CA PHE A 119 -5.04 -2.59 6.97
C PHE A 119 -4.89 -1.80 8.27
N VAL A 120 -3.65 -1.57 8.64
CA VAL A 120 -3.30 -0.53 9.61
C VAL A 120 -2.89 0.70 8.82
N SER A 121 -3.53 1.82 9.05
CA SER A 121 -3.33 3.07 8.32
C SER A 121 -3.16 4.25 9.26
N MET A 122 -2.63 5.34 8.74
CA MET A 122 -2.53 6.61 9.47
C MET A 122 -3.92 7.23 9.64
N ALA A 123 -4.15 7.90 10.78
CA ALA A 123 -5.44 8.48 11.11
C ALA A 123 -5.92 9.56 10.13
N GLU A 124 -4.98 10.22 9.44
CA GLU A 124 -5.28 11.24 8.42
C GLU A 124 -6.08 10.67 7.26
N VAL A 125 -5.83 9.40 6.89
CA VAL A 125 -6.58 8.72 5.82
C VAL A 125 -8.07 8.59 6.19
N ALA A 126 -8.39 8.51 7.47
CA ALA A 126 -9.78 8.45 7.94
C ALA A 126 -10.59 9.71 7.59
N SER A 127 -9.94 10.86 7.42
CA SER A 127 -10.60 12.12 7.04
C SER A 127 -10.84 12.28 5.53
N TRP A 128 -10.27 11.41 4.71
CA TRP A 128 -10.43 11.50 3.26
C TRP A 128 -11.89 11.18 2.87
N PRO A 129 -12.53 12.01 2.06
CA PRO A 129 -13.87 11.73 1.58
C PRO A 129 -13.93 10.37 0.89
N LEU A 130 -15.01 9.62 1.05
CA LEU A 130 -15.27 8.31 0.50
C LEU A 130 -14.23 7.24 0.95
N ILE A 131 -12.93 7.44 0.72
CA ILE A 131 -11.86 6.49 1.08
C ILE A 131 -11.82 6.25 2.59
N GLY A 132 -11.84 7.32 3.39
CA GLY A 132 -11.85 7.22 4.85
C GLY A 132 -13.12 6.57 5.39
N PHE A 133 -14.28 6.87 4.78
CA PHE A 133 -15.54 6.20 5.13
C PHE A 133 -15.48 4.71 4.84
N MET A 134 -15.05 4.31 3.65
CA MET A 134 -14.93 2.90 3.26
C MET A 134 -13.89 2.16 4.11
N ALA A 135 -12.74 2.78 4.34
CA ALA A 135 -11.68 2.19 5.16
C ALA A 135 -12.19 1.92 6.60
N ARG A 136 -12.90 2.87 7.22
CA ARG A 136 -13.52 2.67 8.54
C ARG A 136 -14.53 1.54 8.51
N SER A 137 -15.41 1.55 7.52
CA SER A 137 -16.48 0.56 7.38
C SER A 137 -15.92 -0.87 7.19
N LEU A 138 -14.81 -1.00 6.48
CA LEU A 138 -14.12 -2.29 6.26
C LEU A 138 -13.19 -2.67 7.42
N GLY A 139 -13.16 -1.88 8.48
CA GLY A 139 -12.43 -2.19 9.71
C GLY A 139 -10.94 -1.92 9.65
N THR A 140 -10.50 -0.94 8.85
CA THR A 140 -9.13 -0.43 8.91
C THR A 140 -8.83 0.08 10.31
N ILE A 141 -7.68 -0.30 10.85
CA ILE A 141 -7.20 0.13 12.16
C ILE A 141 -6.39 1.41 11.95
N PHE A 142 -6.83 2.53 12.54
CA PHE A 142 -6.16 3.81 12.38
C PHE A 142 -5.24 4.11 13.55
N ILE A 143 -3.99 4.51 13.22
CA ILE A 143 -2.96 4.85 14.20
C ILE A 143 -2.60 6.32 14.10
N ARG A 144 -2.58 7.02 15.26
CA ARG A 144 -1.95 8.32 15.44
C ARG A 144 -0.58 8.13 16.08
N ARG A 145 0.47 8.23 15.28
CA ARG A 145 1.85 7.95 15.75
C ARG A 145 2.31 8.86 16.87
N GLU A 146 1.82 10.09 16.90
CA GLU A 146 2.20 11.13 17.87
C GLU A 146 1.53 10.93 19.24
N ARG A 147 0.46 10.12 19.30
CA ARG A 147 -0.33 9.92 20.52
C ARG A 147 -0.05 8.56 21.13
N ARG A 148 1.00 8.48 21.97
CA ARG A 148 1.35 7.24 22.70
C ARG A 148 0.19 6.66 23.52
N ARG A 149 -0.73 7.50 23.99
CA ARG A 149 -1.94 7.07 24.73
C ARG A 149 -2.92 6.24 23.90
N ASP A 150 -2.86 6.31 22.56
CA ASP A 150 -3.74 5.55 21.69
C ASP A 150 -3.24 4.10 21.48
N ILE A 151 -1.98 3.81 21.80
CA ILE A 151 -1.33 2.50 21.59
C ILE A 151 -2.12 1.35 22.23
N PRO A 152 -2.59 1.41 23.51
CA PRO A 152 -3.34 0.30 24.11
C PRO A 152 -4.65 0.01 23.38
N ALA A 153 -5.31 1.03 22.82
CA ALA A 153 -6.55 0.85 22.06
C ALA A 153 -6.27 0.18 20.70
N VAL A 154 -5.20 0.59 20.04
CA VAL A 154 -4.74 0.00 18.76
C VAL A 154 -4.35 -1.47 18.99
N ASN A 155 -3.59 -1.76 20.05
CA ASN A 155 -3.19 -3.13 20.40
C ASN A 155 -4.41 -4.04 20.62
N ARG A 156 -5.43 -3.55 21.33
CA ARG A 156 -6.69 -4.31 21.51
C ARG A 156 -7.41 -4.57 20.18
N GLN A 157 -7.44 -3.58 19.28
CA GLN A 157 -8.06 -3.75 17.96
C GLN A 157 -7.31 -4.78 17.10
N ILE A 158 -5.97 -4.76 17.13
CA ILE A 158 -5.14 -5.74 16.41
C ILE A 158 -5.38 -7.13 16.99
N ALA A 159 -5.29 -7.28 18.31
CA ALA A 159 -5.50 -8.58 18.98
C ALA A 159 -6.91 -9.14 18.69
N ALA A 160 -7.95 -8.31 18.75
CA ALA A 160 -9.31 -8.71 18.42
C ALA A 160 -9.47 -9.11 16.94
N ALA A 161 -8.80 -8.42 16.03
CA ALA A 161 -8.80 -8.77 14.61
C ALA A 161 -8.13 -10.13 14.38
N LEU A 162 -6.95 -10.35 14.94
CA LEU A 162 -6.23 -11.63 14.84
C LEU A 162 -7.06 -12.79 15.44
N ALA A 163 -7.65 -12.59 16.62
CA ALA A 163 -8.48 -13.58 17.29
C ALA A 163 -9.77 -13.94 16.51
N SER A 164 -10.29 -12.99 15.72
CA SER A 164 -11.44 -13.25 14.82
C SER A 164 -11.04 -13.91 13.49
N GLY A 165 -9.76 -14.22 13.31
CA GLY A 165 -9.22 -14.84 12.11
C GLY A 165 -8.86 -13.84 10.99
N ASP A 166 -8.90 -12.53 11.26
CA ASP A 166 -8.50 -11.55 10.26
C ASP A 166 -6.97 -11.49 10.15
N THR A 167 -6.46 -11.41 8.92
CA THR A 167 -5.07 -11.01 8.68
C THR A 167 -4.96 -9.51 8.87
N VAL A 168 -4.01 -9.06 9.68
CA VAL A 168 -3.69 -7.63 9.88
C VAL A 168 -2.49 -7.25 9.05
N LEU A 169 -2.64 -6.26 8.18
CA LEU A 169 -1.67 -5.82 7.18
C LEU A 169 -1.04 -4.49 7.56
N VAL A 170 0.26 -4.45 7.59
CA VAL A 170 1.03 -3.23 7.91
C VAL A 170 2.11 -2.99 6.87
N PHE A 171 2.28 -1.73 6.48
CA PHE A 171 3.40 -1.26 5.69
C PHE A 171 4.42 -0.58 6.62
N PRO A 172 5.44 -1.30 7.09
CA PRO A 172 6.31 -0.78 8.14
C PRO A 172 7.27 0.31 7.66
N GLU A 173 7.42 0.53 6.35
CA GLU A 173 8.14 1.67 5.77
C GLU A 173 7.49 3.00 6.15
N GLY A 174 6.18 2.98 6.39
CA GLY A 174 5.41 4.14 6.81
C GLY A 174 5.22 5.22 5.75
N GLY A 175 5.31 4.85 4.49
CA GLY A 175 5.05 5.68 3.31
C GLY A 175 5.47 4.94 2.06
N ASN A 176 5.04 5.40 0.90
CA ASN A 176 5.34 4.78 -0.39
C ASN A 176 6.80 5.03 -0.82
N SER A 177 7.38 4.09 -1.58
CA SER A 177 8.67 4.23 -2.26
C SER A 177 8.50 4.14 -3.79
N GLN A 178 9.57 4.48 -4.53
CA GLN A 178 9.59 4.31 -5.99
C GLN A 178 10.07 2.94 -6.44
N GLY A 179 10.32 2.03 -5.48
CA GLY A 179 10.74 0.67 -5.79
C GLY A 179 12.23 0.53 -6.13
N GLU A 180 13.05 1.50 -5.79
CA GLU A 180 14.52 1.41 -5.89
C GLU A 180 15.09 0.37 -4.93
N GLY A 181 14.37 0.12 -3.85
CA GLY A 181 14.66 -0.82 -2.79
C GLY A 181 13.58 -0.77 -1.72
N VAL A 182 13.73 -1.56 -0.69
CA VAL A 182 12.89 -1.53 0.52
C VAL A 182 13.41 -0.46 1.46
N ARG A 183 12.52 0.42 1.92
CA ARG A 183 12.88 1.48 2.87
C ARG A 183 12.97 0.92 4.29
N PRO A 184 13.76 1.56 5.17
CA PRO A 184 13.90 1.10 6.55
C PRO A 184 12.55 0.95 7.26
N PHE A 185 12.36 -0.15 7.93
CA PHE A 185 11.15 -0.45 8.68
C PHE A 185 11.12 0.34 10.00
N LYS A 186 9.99 0.95 10.29
CA LYS A 186 9.76 1.72 11.52
C LYS A 186 9.37 0.79 12.66
N PRO A 187 10.23 0.58 13.68
CA PRO A 187 9.95 -0.35 14.76
C PRO A 187 8.67 -0.03 15.53
N SER A 188 8.27 1.25 15.58
CA SER A 188 7.05 1.68 16.24
C SER A 188 5.76 1.08 15.67
N LEU A 189 5.79 0.65 14.40
CA LEU A 189 4.65 -0.01 13.74
C LEU A 189 4.53 -1.49 14.10
N LEU A 190 5.59 -2.08 14.63
CA LEU A 190 5.64 -3.47 15.09
C LEU A 190 5.50 -3.62 16.61
N GLU A 191 5.42 -2.51 17.35
CA GLU A 191 5.20 -2.51 18.80
C GLU A 191 4.01 -3.39 19.24
N PRO A 192 2.83 -3.30 18.56
CA PRO A 192 1.68 -4.10 18.97
C PRO A 192 1.92 -5.60 18.94
N VAL A 193 2.72 -6.08 17.99
CA VAL A 193 2.98 -7.52 17.82
C VAL A 193 4.16 -7.99 18.65
N ALA A 194 5.21 -7.18 18.78
CA ALA A 194 6.35 -7.48 19.64
C ALA A 194 5.94 -7.57 21.11
N ALA A 195 5.20 -6.57 21.62
CA ALA A 195 4.75 -6.51 23.00
C ALA A 195 3.78 -7.64 23.39
N ASN A 196 3.04 -8.21 22.43
CA ASN A 196 2.06 -9.28 22.69
C ASN A 196 2.55 -10.67 22.23
N GLY A 197 3.79 -10.81 21.79
CA GLY A 197 4.36 -12.08 21.41
C GLY A 197 3.76 -12.71 20.14
N HIS A 198 3.17 -11.91 19.25
CA HIS A 198 2.62 -12.43 18.01
C HIS A 198 3.71 -12.67 16.96
N SER A 199 3.59 -13.78 16.25
CA SER A 199 4.44 -14.04 15.09
C SER A 199 3.99 -13.23 13.86
N VAL A 200 4.96 -12.75 13.07
CA VAL A 200 4.77 -11.87 11.92
C VAL A 200 5.19 -12.57 10.65
N ALA A 201 4.25 -12.71 9.71
CA ALA A 201 4.52 -13.11 8.34
C ALA A 201 5.01 -11.91 7.52
N TRP A 202 5.66 -12.17 6.40
CA TRP A 202 6.14 -11.12 5.51
C TRP A 202 5.84 -11.42 4.05
N ALA A 203 5.74 -10.36 3.27
CA ALA A 203 5.62 -10.43 1.83
C ALA A 203 6.40 -9.30 1.19
N THR A 204 6.73 -9.46 -0.09
CA THR A 204 7.26 -8.37 -0.92
C THR A 204 6.42 -8.21 -2.17
N LEU A 205 6.27 -6.97 -2.62
CA LEU A 205 5.45 -6.60 -3.77
C LEU A 205 6.26 -5.73 -4.73
N ARG A 206 6.18 -6.04 -6.03
CA ARG A 206 6.75 -5.22 -7.11
C ARG A 206 5.79 -5.14 -8.28
N TYR A 207 5.99 -4.13 -9.10
CA TYR A 207 5.22 -3.92 -10.34
C TYR A 207 6.13 -3.95 -11.56
N ASP A 208 5.56 -4.38 -12.69
CA ASP A 208 6.23 -4.37 -13.99
C ASP A 208 5.22 -4.01 -15.09
N THR A 209 5.55 -3.04 -15.91
CA THR A 209 4.74 -2.66 -17.07
C THR A 209 5.15 -3.45 -18.33
N HIS A 210 6.29 -4.12 -18.29
CA HIS A 210 6.95 -4.75 -19.43
C HIS A 210 7.19 -3.78 -20.59
N ASP A 211 7.26 -2.48 -20.31
CA ASP A 211 7.51 -1.39 -21.26
C ASP A 211 8.64 -0.51 -20.70
N PRO A 212 9.84 -0.54 -21.31
CA PRO A 212 10.98 0.25 -20.85
C PRO A 212 10.74 1.76 -20.95
N ASP A 213 9.87 2.22 -21.86
CA ASP A 213 9.54 3.62 -22.01
C ASP A 213 8.53 4.10 -20.96
N VAL A 214 7.88 3.18 -20.26
CA VAL A 214 6.86 3.46 -19.23
C VAL A 214 7.15 2.63 -17.98
N PRO A 215 8.23 2.88 -17.24
CA PRO A 215 8.59 2.06 -16.08
C PRO A 215 7.53 2.12 -14.98
N ALA A 216 7.32 1.00 -14.31
CA ALA A 216 6.31 0.88 -13.26
C ALA A 216 6.59 1.80 -12.06
N SER A 217 7.86 2.13 -11.79
CA SER A 217 8.26 3.11 -10.77
C SER A 217 7.64 4.49 -10.98
N TRP A 218 7.38 4.87 -12.23
CA TRP A 218 6.69 6.11 -12.58
C TRP A 218 5.17 5.92 -12.76
N ALA A 219 4.76 4.83 -13.42
CA ALA A 219 3.38 4.66 -13.83
C ALA A 219 2.47 4.14 -12.69
N VAL A 220 3.03 3.42 -11.71
CA VAL A 220 2.30 2.75 -10.63
C VAL A 220 2.67 3.27 -9.26
N CYS A 221 3.97 3.45 -8.96
CA CYS A 221 4.40 3.92 -7.64
C CYS A 221 3.90 5.34 -7.37
N TRP A 222 3.36 5.54 -6.17
CA TRP A 222 2.72 6.82 -5.83
C TRP A 222 3.50 7.58 -4.75
N VAL A 223 4.46 8.38 -5.15
CA VAL A 223 5.34 9.11 -4.23
C VAL A 223 5.13 10.63 -4.28
N ARG A 224 5.00 11.21 -5.48
CA ARG A 224 5.05 12.66 -5.68
C ARG A 224 3.98 13.23 -6.60
N SER A 225 3.03 12.42 -7.06
CA SER A 225 1.97 12.89 -7.95
C SER A 225 0.65 13.07 -7.22
N ALA A 226 -0.21 13.95 -7.72
CA ALA A 226 -1.60 14.04 -7.27
C ALA A 226 -2.29 12.69 -7.51
N PHE A 227 -3.12 12.25 -6.56
CA PHE A 227 -3.81 10.95 -6.64
C PHE A 227 -4.54 10.74 -7.96
N ALA A 228 -5.30 11.76 -8.43
CA ALA A 228 -6.05 11.67 -9.69
C ALA A 228 -5.13 11.49 -10.91
N ALA A 229 -3.97 12.15 -10.94
CA ALA A 229 -3.00 12.02 -12.01
C ALA A 229 -2.38 10.62 -12.02
N GLN A 230 -2.01 10.09 -10.84
CA GLN A 230 -1.45 8.75 -10.71
C GLN A 230 -2.47 7.68 -11.08
N LEU A 231 -3.72 7.83 -10.63
CA LEU A 231 -4.82 6.94 -11.00
C LEU A 231 -5.05 6.96 -12.52
N ALA A 232 -5.07 8.13 -13.16
CA ALA A 232 -5.23 8.24 -14.60
C ALA A 232 -4.09 7.57 -15.39
N ARG A 233 -2.83 7.67 -14.91
CA ARG A 233 -1.69 6.94 -15.47
C ARG A 233 -1.92 5.42 -15.42
N LEU A 234 -2.21 4.90 -14.23
CA LEU A 234 -2.50 3.48 -14.03
C LEU A 234 -3.61 2.99 -14.96
N LEU A 235 -4.74 3.70 -15.00
CA LEU A 235 -5.90 3.33 -15.81
C LEU A 235 -5.65 3.44 -17.32
N SER A 236 -4.63 4.19 -17.74
CA SER A 236 -4.21 4.30 -19.15
C SER A 236 -3.30 3.16 -19.60
N LEU A 237 -2.69 2.42 -18.68
CA LEU A 237 -1.83 1.29 -19.02
C LEU A 237 -2.64 0.18 -19.70
N PRO A 238 -2.11 -0.53 -20.69
CA PRO A 238 -2.77 -1.72 -21.22
C PRO A 238 -2.94 -2.76 -20.13
N PHE A 239 -1.89 -3.03 -19.39
CA PHE A 239 -1.85 -3.85 -18.18
C PHE A 239 -0.59 -3.50 -17.37
N VAL A 240 -0.56 -3.98 -16.14
CA VAL A 240 0.62 -3.99 -15.26
C VAL A 240 0.66 -5.32 -14.52
N GLU A 241 1.82 -5.94 -14.44
CA GLU A 241 2.03 -7.12 -13.60
C GLU A 241 2.29 -6.66 -12.16
N ALA A 242 1.57 -7.24 -11.22
CA ALA A 242 1.80 -7.11 -9.79
C ALA A 242 2.27 -8.46 -9.26
N ARG A 243 3.56 -8.58 -8.94
CA ARG A 243 4.15 -9.79 -8.38
C ARG A 243 4.23 -9.64 -6.87
N ILE A 244 3.51 -10.49 -6.15
CA ILE A 244 3.59 -10.62 -4.71
C ILE A 244 4.27 -11.95 -4.35
N VAL A 245 5.27 -11.88 -3.48
CA VAL A 245 5.97 -13.05 -2.94
C VAL A 245 5.69 -13.12 -1.46
N PHE A 246 5.01 -14.15 -1.02
CA PHE A 246 4.83 -14.46 0.40
C PHE A 246 6.02 -15.26 0.87
N GLY A 247 6.62 -14.85 1.99
CA GLY A 247 7.76 -15.53 2.57
C GLY A 247 7.36 -16.81 3.30
N ASP A 248 8.29 -17.75 3.29
CA ASP A 248 8.20 -18.96 4.08
C ASP A 248 8.59 -18.66 5.53
N GLY A 249 7.75 -19.06 6.47
CA GLY A 249 8.00 -18.86 7.89
C GLY A 249 7.45 -17.54 8.44
N ARG A 250 7.65 -17.35 9.74
CA ARG A 250 7.21 -16.19 10.51
C ARG A 250 8.32 -15.77 11.47
N GLU A 251 8.42 -14.47 11.70
CA GLU A 251 9.35 -13.89 12.67
C GLU A 251 8.64 -13.57 13.98
N HIS A 252 9.37 -13.73 15.06
CA HIS A 252 8.92 -13.37 16.40
C HIS A 252 10.08 -12.79 17.21
N ASP A 253 9.84 -11.70 17.90
CA ASP A 253 10.76 -11.11 18.87
C ASP A 253 10.02 -10.16 19.80
N GLY A 254 10.37 -10.17 21.09
CA GLY A 254 9.89 -9.20 22.07
C GLY A 254 10.50 -7.80 21.88
N ASP A 255 11.67 -7.70 21.25
CA ASP A 255 12.27 -6.42 20.87
C ASP A 255 11.82 -6.01 19.46
N ARG A 256 10.98 -4.98 19.41
CA ARG A 256 10.47 -4.42 18.15
C ARG A 256 11.55 -3.95 17.17
N LYS A 257 12.75 -3.53 17.67
CA LYS A 257 13.84 -3.08 16.80
C LYS A 257 14.50 -4.27 16.11
N GLN A 258 14.75 -5.35 16.83
CA GLN A 258 15.28 -6.59 16.28
C GLN A 258 14.29 -7.24 15.33
N LEU A 259 13.00 -7.27 15.70
CA LEU A 259 11.93 -7.77 14.83
C LEU A 259 11.88 -6.98 13.51
N ALA A 260 11.91 -5.64 13.57
CA ALA A 260 11.91 -4.78 12.39
C ALA A 260 13.10 -5.04 11.49
N ALA A 261 14.30 -5.13 12.06
CA ALA A 261 15.53 -5.37 11.30
C ALA A 261 15.55 -6.75 10.62
N ARG A 262 14.97 -7.80 11.24
CA ARG A 262 14.87 -9.13 10.63
C ARG A 262 13.84 -9.14 9.49
N LEU A 263 12.66 -8.61 9.73
CA LEU A 263 11.60 -8.52 8.70
C LEU A 263 12.04 -7.67 7.51
N GLU A 264 12.72 -6.55 7.74
CA GLU A 264 13.28 -5.71 6.69
C GLU A 264 14.27 -6.49 5.82
N ARG A 265 15.20 -7.25 6.44
CA ARG A 265 16.14 -8.09 5.70
C ARG A 265 15.46 -9.15 4.85
N HIS A 266 14.43 -9.82 5.36
CA HIS A 266 13.67 -10.80 4.59
C HIS A 266 12.96 -10.17 3.39
N VAL A 267 12.26 -9.06 3.62
CA VAL A 267 11.55 -8.36 2.54
C VAL A 267 12.53 -7.80 1.51
N ALA A 268 13.65 -7.21 1.96
CA ALA A 268 14.68 -6.68 1.06
C ALA A 268 15.37 -7.77 0.24
N ALA A 269 15.68 -8.92 0.85
CA ALA A 269 16.32 -10.05 0.16
C ALA A 269 15.42 -10.67 -0.93
N ALA A 270 14.10 -10.66 -0.73
CA ALA A 270 13.13 -11.17 -1.70
C ALA A 270 12.67 -10.11 -2.71
N PHE A 271 12.98 -8.83 -2.48
CA PHE A 271 12.58 -7.73 -3.35
C PHE A 271 13.55 -7.60 -4.53
N THR A 272 13.00 -7.51 -5.73
CA THR A 272 13.77 -7.14 -6.92
C THR A 272 13.54 -5.65 -7.21
N PRO A 273 14.59 -4.81 -7.20
CA PRO A 273 14.47 -3.40 -7.51
C PRO A 273 13.80 -3.13 -8.85
N MET A 274 13.02 -2.07 -8.91
CA MET A 274 12.32 -1.66 -10.12
C MET A 274 13.17 -0.65 -10.88
N ALA A 275 13.06 -0.67 -12.23
CA ALA A 275 13.79 0.24 -13.08
C ALA A 275 13.41 1.69 -12.76
N ALA A 276 14.41 2.57 -12.63
CA ALA A 276 14.22 4.00 -12.51
C ALA A 276 13.62 4.58 -13.81
N PRO A 277 12.90 5.72 -13.75
CA PRO A 277 12.44 6.40 -14.94
C PRO A 277 13.60 6.81 -15.85
N PRO A 278 13.44 6.75 -17.19
CA PRO A 278 14.47 7.14 -18.15
C PRO A 278 14.97 8.58 -17.91
N GLY A 279 16.27 8.79 -18.07
CA GLY A 279 16.88 10.13 -17.99
C GLY A 279 16.91 10.77 -16.62
N GLY A 280 16.76 9.97 -15.53
CA GLY A 280 16.74 10.52 -14.17
C GLY A 280 15.57 11.45 -13.90
N TRP A 281 14.49 11.32 -14.70
CA TRP A 281 13.29 12.14 -14.57
C TRP A 281 12.74 12.08 -13.13
N ARG A 282 12.61 13.26 -12.54
CA ARG A 282 12.01 13.43 -11.22
C ARG A 282 10.77 14.30 -11.37
N GLU A 283 9.65 13.88 -10.83
CA GLU A 283 8.50 14.77 -10.67
C GLU A 283 8.88 15.92 -9.75
N ALA A 284 8.48 17.14 -10.11
CA ALA A 284 8.59 18.27 -9.20
C ALA A 284 7.84 17.90 -7.89
N PRO A 285 8.39 18.28 -6.72
CA PRO A 285 7.70 18.06 -5.46
C PRO A 285 6.32 18.72 -5.54
N ILE A 286 5.26 17.95 -5.26
CA ILE A 286 3.98 18.57 -4.99
C ILE A 286 4.15 19.23 -3.64
N GLU A 287 4.17 20.55 -3.61
CA GLU A 287 3.94 21.28 -2.38
C GLU A 287 2.55 20.83 -1.90
N HIS A 288 2.52 19.97 -0.90
CA HIS A 288 1.31 19.71 -0.17
C HIS A 288 0.93 21.03 0.49
N GLY A 289 0.05 21.76 -0.17
CA GLY A 289 -0.60 22.94 0.38
C GLY A 289 -1.46 22.53 1.58
N LEU A 290 -0.81 22.16 2.66
CA LEU A 290 -1.30 22.41 3.98
C LEU A 290 -1.18 23.92 4.17
N ALA A 291 -2.18 24.66 3.68
CA ALA A 291 -2.40 26.02 4.11
C ALA A 291 -2.32 25.99 5.64
N ARG A 292 -1.21 26.52 6.15
CA ARG A 292 -1.15 27.01 7.51
C ARG A 292 -2.24 28.09 7.59
N ALA A 293 -3.37 27.71 8.13
CA ALA A 293 -4.28 28.68 8.72
C ALA A 293 -3.55 29.25 9.96
N THR A 294 -2.60 30.13 9.73
CA THR A 294 -2.19 31.09 10.73
C THR A 294 -3.31 32.11 10.78
N GLY A 295 -4.28 31.86 11.65
CA GLY A 295 -5.17 32.87 12.13
C GLY A 295 -4.36 33.80 13.03
N ASP A 296 -3.91 34.90 12.51
CA ASP A 296 -3.68 36.11 13.28
C ASP A 296 -5.06 36.71 13.57
N GLY A 297 -5.37 36.87 14.87
CA GLY A 297 -6.57 37.53 15.38
C GLY A 297 -6.76 37.16 16.83
#